data_f4d4c5a303fcc93fd8467469ff8ed22b
#
_entry.id   f4d4c5a303fcc93fd8467469ff8ed22b
#
_cell.length_a   1.000
_cell.length_b   1.000
_cell.length_c   1.000
_cell.angle_alpha   90.00
_cell.angle_beta   90.00
_cell.angle_gamma   90.00
#
_symmetry.space_group_name_H-M   'P 1'
#
loop_
_entity.id
_entity.type
_entity.pdbx_description
1 polymer ?
#
loop_
_entity_poly.entity_id
_entity_poly.type
_entity_poly.pdbx_seq_one_letter_code
_entity_poly.pdbx_strand_id
1 'polypeptide(L)'
;MKLQRFSSLPLLVVLLCAPASAQTGDIYSKKSVRAVMQKVFEWQVAHPVEIDALNNNLWARAAFYAGVMSAGRSTGDRRYFEQATRWAESRNWKLGDRPRHADDHAAGQTFLELYVLRKEPARLANTKSVIDAMVAAPRPGREDWWWCDALFMAPPVLARLYAVTGDRKYLDFLDAMWWDTTDFLYDPSEGLYYRDKNFLNKLNANGRKVFWARGNGWVMGGTVRVLQRLPKNHPTRARYVKLLQTMAASVARVQGEDGRWHPSLLDPAEAPVPETSSTGFFTYALAWGVNNRILERKTYLPVIRRGWAGLVASVNEEGKLGWVQRIGLAPDKVTADDNQEYGSGALLLAGSEMLKLK
;
A
#
# COMPACT_ATOMS: atom_id res chain seq x y z
N MET A 1 -49.34 -54.81 -45.89
CA MET A 1 -48.21 -54.66 -44.97
C MET A 1 -48.00 -53.18 -44.71
N LYS A 2 -48.46 -52.66 -43.56
CA LYS A 2 -48.31 -51.24 -43.15
C LYS A 2 -47.13 -51.13 -42.26
N LEU A 3 -46.08 -50.38 -42.62
CA LEU A 3 -44.92 -50.01 -41.72
C LEU A 3 -45.35 -48.85 -40.83
N GLN A 4 -45.32 -49.09 -39.50
CA GLN A 4 -45.45 -48.05 -38.53
C GLN A 4 -44.03 -47.40 -38.32
N ARG A 5 -43.98 -46.06 -38.52
CA ARG A 5 -42.82 -45.26 -38.18
C ARG A 5 -42.91 -44.85 -36.69
N PHE A 6 -41.96 -45.32 -35.90
CA PHE A 6 -41.75 -44.80 -34.54
C PHE A 6 -40.98 -43.46 -34.61
N SER A 7 -41.60 -42.40 -34.13
CA SER A 7 -40.99 -41.09 -33.97
C SER A 7 -40.35 -41.03 -32.57
N SER A 8 -39.03 -40.97 -32.50
CA SER A 8 -38.30 -40.74 -31.27
C SER A 8 -38.16 -39.23 -31.04
N LEU A 9 -38.80 -38.71 -29.98
CA LEU A 9 -38.58 -37.35 -29.48
C LEU A 9 -37.23 -37.31 -28.67
N PRO A 10 -36.36 -36.32 -28.91
CA PRO A 10 -35.19 -36.14 -28.08
C PRO A 10 -35.59 -35.48 -26.75
N LEU A 11 -35.20 -36.11 -25.67
CA LEU A 11 -35.35 -35.59 -24.31
C LEU A 11 -34.33 -34.45 -24.12
N LEU A 12 -34.79 -33.19 -24.06
CA LEU A 12 -33.97 -32.02 -23.79
C LEU A 12 -33.71 -31.96 -22.29
N VAL A 13 -32.51 -32.38 -21.85
CA VAL A 13 -32.06 -32.21 -20.48
C VAL A 13 -31.60 -30.76 -20.29
N VAL A 14 -32.45 -29.95 -19.69
CA VAL A 14 -32.08 -28.58 -19.27
C VAL A 14 -31.28 -28.72 -17.94
N LEU A 15 -29.95 -28.59 -18.02
CA LEU A 15 -29.13 -28.42 -16.88
C LEU A 15 -29.41 -27.03 -16.28
N LEU A 16 -30.19 -26.96 -15.22
CA LEU A 16 -30.33 -25.80 -14.37
C LEU A 16 -29.00 -25.62 -13.61
N CYS A 17 -28.09 -24.77 -14.13
CA CYS A 17 -27.01 -24.23 -13.33
C CYS A 17 -27.63 -23.35 -12.25
N ALA A 18 -27.70 -23.89 -11.03
CA ALA A 18 -28.00 -23.07 -9.86
C ALA A 18 -26.90 -21.97 -9.74
N PRO A 19 -27.26 -20.69 -9.62
CA PRO A 19 -26.26 -19.67 -9.34
C PRO A 19 -25.64 -20.01 -7.99
N ALA A 20 -24.30 -20.11 -7.95
CA ALA A 20 -23.57 -20.20 -6.70
C ALA A 20 -24.03 -19.05 -5.81
N SER A 21 -24.64 -19.36 -4.69
CA SER A 21 -25.09 -18.36 -3.71
C SER A 21 -23.84 -17.65 -3.19
N ALA A 22 -23.50 -16.52 -3.82
CA ALA A 22 -22.54 -15.60 -3.26
C ALA A 22 -22.97 -15.29 -1.82
N GLN A 23 -22.10 -15.55 -0.88
CA GLN A 23 -22.28 -15.24 0.53
C GLN A 23 -22.54 -13.74 0.65
N THR A 24 -23.82 -13.32 0.71
CA THR A 24 -24.26 -11.92 0.84
C THR A 24 -24.09 -11.43 2.28
N GLY A 25 -22.93 -11.67 2.87
CA GLY A 25 -22.52 -11.04 4.11
C GLY A 25 -22.05 -9.61 3.84
N ASP A 26 -22.41 -8.68 4.70
CA ASP A 26 -21.92 -7.29 4.63
C ASP A 26 -20.38 -7.28 4.71
N ILE A 27 -19.71 -7.10 3.54
CA ILE A 27 -18.25 -7.07 3.41
C ILE A 27 -17.60 -5.92 4.19
N TYR A 28 -18.40 -4.97 4.69
CA TYR A 28 -17.96 -3.84 5.49
C TYR A 28 -18.10 -4.09 6.99
N SER A 29 -18.74 -5.18 7.39
CA SER A 29 -18.82 -5.55 8.80
C SER A 29 -17.43 -5.82 9.37
N LYS A 30 -17.22 -5.46 10.65
CA LYS A 30 -15.92 -5.72 11.30
C LYS A 30 -15.51 -7.19 11.25
N LYS A 31 -16.49 -8.10 11.29
CA LYS A 31 -16.27 -9.55 11.17
C LYS A 31 -15.73 -9.92 9.81
N SER A 32 -16.37 -9.44 8.74
CA SER A 32 -15.96 -9.72 7.35
C SER A 32 -14.60 -9.10 7.02
N VAL A 33 -14.36 -7.84 7.45
CA VAL A 33 -13.06 -7.17 7.26
C VAL A 33 -11.95 -7.97 7.94
N ARG A 34 -12.14 -8.42 9.21
CA ARG A 34 -11.16 -9.25 9.91
C ARG A 34 -10.91 -10.58 9.20
N ALA A 35 -11.95 -11.23 8.69
CA ALA A 35 -11.84 -12.51 8.00
C ALA A 35 -11.00 -12.39 6.72
N VAL A 36 -11.24 -11.34 5.90
CA VAL A 36 -10.44 -11.08 4.69
C VAL A 36 -8.99 -10.78 5.05
N MET A 37 -8.73 -9.91 6.04
CA MET A 37 -7.38 -9.59 6.49
C MET A 37 -6.63 -10.83 6.97
N GLN A 38 -7.27 -11.68 7.76
CA GLN A 38 -6.68 -12.93 8.27
C GLN A 38 -6.35 -13.87 7.12
N LYS A 39 -7.28 -14.08 6.19
CA LYS A 39 -7.14 -14.98 5.06
C LYS A 39 -5.95 -14.56 4.17
N VAL A 40 -5.85 -13.28 3.83
CA VAL A 40 -4.73 -12.73 3.03
C VAL A 40 -3.41 -12.82 3.79
N PHE A 41 -3.39 -12.54 5.09
CA PHE A 41 -2.21 -12.67 5.92
C PHE A 41 -1.69 -14.11 5.98
N GLU A 42 -2.56 -15.07 6.26
CA GLU A 42 -2.22 -16.49 6.37
C GLU A 42 -1.69 -17.02 5.02
N TRP A 43 -2.38 -16.68 3.93
CA TRP A 43 -1.93 -17.07 2.60
C TRP A 43 -0.54 -16.49 2.28
N GLN A 44 -0.32 -15.19 2.49
CA GLN A 44 0.95 -14.54 2.15
C GLN A 44 2.11 -15.05 3.02
N VAL A 45 1.88 -15.37 4.28
CA VAL A 45 2.90 -15.97 5.16
C VAL A 45 3.28 -17.37 4.68
N ALA A 46 2.32 -18.16 4.20
CA ALA A 46 2.55 -19.50 3.66
C ALA A 46 3.21 -19.47 2.27
N HIS A 47 3.08 -18.37 1.52
CA HIS A 47 3.60 -18.20 0.17
C HIS A 47 4.49 -16.93 0.09
N PRO A 48 5.64 -16.93 0.76
CA PRO A 48 6.57 -15.81 0.66
C PRO A 48 7.14 -15.73 -0.76
N VAL A 49 7.24 -14.51 -1.30
CA VAL A 49 7.94 -14.27 -2.56
C VAL A 49 9.44 -14.47 -2.31
N GLU A 50 10.13 -15.24 -3.17
CA GLU A 50 11.57 -15.40 -3.07
C GLU A 50 12.27 -14.05 -3.19
N ILE A 51 13.21 -13.79 -2.28
CA ILE A 51 14.02 -12.59 -2.33
C ILE A 51 15.16 -12.87 -3.31
N ASP A 52 15.06 -12.24 -4.47
CA ASP A 52 16.17 -12.21 -5.41
C ASP A 52 17.31 -11.34 -4.81
N ALA A 53 18.44 -11.98 -4.54
CA ALA A 53 19.62 -11.30 -4.00
C ALA A 53 20.13 -10.17 -4.91
N LEU A 54 19.91 -10.29 -6.23
CA LEU A 54 20.31 -9.27 -7.20
C LEU A 54 19.40 -8.04 -7.19
N ASN A 55 18.11 -8.23 -6.87
CA ASN A 55 17.09 -7.16 -6.88
C ASN A 55 16.79 -6.60 -5.49
N ASN A 56 17.33 -7.17 -4.42
CA ASN A 56 17.15 -6.75 -3.03
C ASN A 56 15.69 -6.42 -2.67
N ASN A 57 14.78 -7.38 -2.87
CA ASN A 57 13.34 -7.20 -2.65
C ASN A 57 12.92 -7.08 -1.18
N LEU A 58 13.85 -6.79 -0.27
CA LEU A 58 13.56 -6.60 1.15
C LEU A 58 12.46 -5.57 1.39
N TRP A 59 12.41 -4.48 0.61
CA TRP A 59 11.40 -3.44 0.71
C TRP A 59 9.98 -3.96 0.47
N ALA A 60 9.79 -4.91 -0.45
CA ALA A 60 8.48 -5.50 -0.74
C ALA A 60 7.93 -6.23 0.48
N ARG A 61 8.78 -7.04 1.12
CA ARG A 61 8.46 -7.74 2.36
C ARG A 61 8.30 -6.78 3.54
N ALA A 62 9.12 -5.74 3.64
CA ALA A 62 8.99 -4.71 4.66
C ALA A 62 7.64 -3.97 4.56
N ALA A 63 7.16 -3.69 3.35
CA ALA A 63 5.85 -3.11 3.13
C ALA A 63 4.71 -4.06 3.57
N PHE A 64 4.86 -5.37 3.34
CA PHE A 64 3.93 -6.37 3.89
C PHE A 64 3.89 -6.29 5.42
N TYR A 65 5.04 -6.33 6.08
CA TYR A 65 5.09 -6.28 7.54
C TYR A 65 4.64 -4.94 8.13
N ALA A 66 4.73 -3.83 7.38
CA ALA A 66 4.07 -2.58 7.77
C ALA A 66 2.54 -2.74 7.86
N GLY A 67 1.95 -3.49 6.93
CA GLY A 67 0.54 -3.90 6.95
C GLY A 67 0.23 -4.85 8.12
N VAL A 68 1.07 -5.87 8.32
CA VAL A 68 0.97 -6.84 9.42
C VAL A 68 0.94 -6.14 10.79
N MET A 69 1.85 -5.19 11.03
CA MET A 69 1.87 -4.41 12.26
C MET A 69 0.59 -3.57 12.46
N SER A 70 0.04 -3.03 11.38
CA SER A 70 -1.23 -2.29 11.43
C SER A 70 -2.41 -3.22 11.71
N ALA A 71 -2.44 -4.40 11.10
CA ALA A 71 -3.43 -5.44 11.35
C ALA A 71 -3.42 -5.90 12.82
N GLY A 72 -2.25 -6.19 13.37
CA GLY A 72 -2.10 -6.56 14.78
C GLY A 72 -2.69 -5.50 15.73
N ARG A 73 -2.41 -4.21 15.48
CA ARG A 73 -2.97 -3.12 16.31
C ARG A 73 -4.46 -2.93 16.17
N SER A 74 -5.01 -3.09 14.96
CA SER A 74 -6.43 -2.85 14.71
C SER A 74 -7.33 -4.01 15.10
N THR A 75 -6.79 -5.23 15.08
CA THR A 75 -7.52 -6.45 15.44
C THR A 75 -7.31 -6.89 16.88
N GLY A 76 -6.16 -6.56 17.49
CA GLY A 76 -5.71 -7.09 18.77
C GLY A 76 -5.16 -8.52 18.69
N ASP A 77 -5.07 -9.11 17.51
CA ASP A 77 -4.59 -10.48 17.32
C ASP A 77 -3.05 -10.53 17.39
N ARG A 78 -2.53 -11.27 18.35
CA ARG A 78 -1.08 -11.37 18.63
C ARG A 78 -0.30 -12.08 17.53
N ARG A 79 -0.94 -12.96 16.76
CA ARG A 79 -0.29 -13.72 15.68
C ARG A 79 0.42 -12.82 14.66
N TYR A 80 -0.14 -11.64 14.38
CA TYR A 80 0.50 -10.63 13.52
C TYR A 80 1.82 -10.14 14.09
N PHE A 81 1.87 -9.80 15.39
CA PHE A 81 3.10 -9.32 16.03
C PHE A 81 4.15 -10.43 16.16
N GLU A 82 3.72 -11.65 16.45
CA GLU A 82 4.60 -12.82 16.54
C GLU A 82 5.25 -13.11 15.19
N GLN A 83 4.47 -13.05 14.10
CA GLN A 83 5.00 -13.25 12.75
C GLN A 83 5.97 -12.13 12.35
N ALA A 84 5.64 -10.86 12.65
CA ALA A 84 6.53 -9.73 12.41
C ALA A 84 7.84 -9.85 13.22
N THR A 85 7.75 -10.36 14.45
CA THR A 85 8.93 -10.59 15.30
C THR A 85 9.82 -11.68 14.70
N ARG A 86 9.26 -12.83 14.30
CA ARG A 86 10.03 -13.91 13.64
C ARG A 86 10.77 -13.40 12.39
N TRP A 87 10.09 -12.60 11.57
CA TRP A 87 10.75 -12.01 10.40
C TRP A 87 11.89 -11.06 10.80
N ALA A 88 11.67 -10.17 11.76
CA ALA A 88 12.69 -9.21 12.21
C ALA A 88 13.91 -9.93 12.83
N GLU A 89 13.68 -11.00 13.60
CA GLU A 89 14.72 -11.86 14.18
C GLU A 89 15.52 -12.59 13.10
N SER A 90 14.86 -13.13 12.05
CA SER A 90 15.54 -13.75 10.91
C SER A 90 16.44 -12.77 10.15
N ARG A 91 16.17 -11.46 10.26
CA ARG A 91 17.00 -10.37 9.70
C ARG A 91 18.04 -9.86 10.69
N ASN A 92 18.13 -10.41 11.89
CA ASN A 92 18.97 -9.90 12.98
C ASN A 92 18.76 -8.39 13.23
N TRP A 93 17.52 -7.89 13.01
CA TRP A 93 17.13 -6.47 13.14
C TRP A 93 17.96 -5.52 12.26
N LYS A 94 18.56 -6.03 11.17
CA LYS A 94 19.37 -5.23 10.25
C LYS A 94 18.55 -4.72 9.07
N LEU A 95 18.78 -3.46 8.74
CA LEU A 95 18.31 -2.84 7.50
C LEU A 95 19.02 -3.47 6.28
N GLY A 96 18.66 -3.08 5.07
CA GLY A 96 19.37 -3.50 3.87
C GLY A 96 20.79 -2.93 3.78
N ASP A 97 21.57 -3.43 2.84
CA ASP A 97 23.01 -3.21 2.78
C ASP A 97 23.41 -1.87 2.14
N ARG A 98 22.46 -1.14 1.54
CA ARG A 98 22.68 0.18 0.93
C ARG A 98 22.29 1.29 1.92
N PRO A 99 23.21 1.86 2.68
CA PRO A 99 22.90 2.66 3.88
C PRO A 99 22.16 3.97 3.59
N ARG A 100 22.18 4.44 2.33
CA ARG A 100 21.45 5.66 1.92
C ARG A 100 20.21 5.37 1.05
N HIS A 101 20.00 4.13 0.62
CA HIS A 101 18.90 3.78 -0.25
C HIS A 101 17.60 3.61 0.54
N ALA A 102 16.57 4.35 0.18
CA ALA A 102 15.30 4.38 0.93
C ALA A 102 14.64 3.00 1.08
N ASP A 103 14.69 2.15 0.04
CA ASP A 103 14.15 0.78 0.10
C ASP A 103 14.75 -0.04 1.24
N ASP A 104 16.03 0.13 1.48
CA ASP A 104 16.78 -0.61 2.50
C ASP A 104 16.39 -0.16 3.93
N HIS A 105 15.81 1.03 4.06
CA HIS A 105 15.30 1.54 5.33
C HIS A 105 13.92 0.99 5.70
N ALA A 106 13.13 0.51 4.74
CA ALA A 106 11.72 0.20 4.91
C ALA A 106 11.43 -0.75 6.09
N ALA A 107 12.30 -1.75 6.33
CA ALA A 107 12.19 -2.69 7.45
C ALA A 107 12.22 -2.02 8.82
N GLY A 108 12.91 -0.87 8.93
CA GLY A 108 13.00 -0.08 10.15
C GLY A 108 11.64 0.38 10.67
N GLN A 109 10.63 0.53 9.81
CA GLN A 109 9.27 0.83 10.26
C GLN A 109 8.74 -0.25 11.20
N THR A 110 8.88 -1.52 10.82
CA THR A 110 8.44 -2.67 11.62
C THR A 110 9.32 -2.85 12.86
N PHE A 111 10.63 -2.73 12.72
CA PHE A 111 11.57 -2.90 13.86
C PHE A 111 11.30 -1.88 14.98
N LEU A 112 11.09 -0.62 14.60
CA LEU A 112 10.78 0.44 15.58
C LEU A 112 9.39 0.26 16.21
N GLU A 113 8.41 -0.24 15.48
CA GLU A 113 7.09 -0.55 16.03
C GLU A 113 7.14 -1.73 17.00
N LEU A 114 7.95 -2.76 16.71
CA LEU A 114 8.22 -3.87 17.63
C LEU A 114 9.06 -3.42 18.85
N TYR A 115 9.99 -2.46 18.66
CA TYR A 115 10.70 -1.83 19.78
C TYR A 115 9.74 -1.12 20.74
N VAL A 116 8.72 -0.45 20.24
CA VAL A 116 7.71 0.20 21.11
C VAL A 116 6.94 -0.82 21.94
N LEU A 117 6.66 -2.01 21.38
CA LEU A 117 5.97 -3.10 22.11
C LEU A 117 6.86 -3.74 23.18
N ARG A 118 8.16 -3.86 22.90
CA ARG A 118 9.15 -4.41 23.81
C ARG A 118 10.50 -3.72 23.58
N LYS A 119 10.91 -2.89 24.54
CA LYS A 119 12.08 -2.02 24.46
C LYS A 119 13.40 -2.81 24.62
N GLU A 120 13.70 -3.65 23.62
CA GLU A 120 14.95 -4.36 23.53
C GLU A 120 15.95 -3.58 22.66
N PRO A 121 17.16 -3.26 23.14
CA PRO A 121 18.13 -2.43 22.42
C PRO A 121 18.43 -2.94 21.00
N ALA A 122 18.49 -4.24 20.79
CA ALA A 122 18.75 -4.85 19.48
C ALA A 122 17.74 -4.42 18.39
N ARG A 123 16.48 -4.18 18.77
CA ARG A 123 15.40 -3.78 17.86
C ARG A 123 15.54 -2.36 17.32
N LEU A 124 16.34 -1.52 17.99
CA LEU A 124 16.57 -0.11 17.67
C LEU A 124 17.96 0.14 17.07
N ALA A 125 18.98 -0.56 17.56
CA ALA A 125 20.40 -0.18 17.42
C ALA A 125 20.83 0.00 15.97
N ASN A 126 20.60 -0.99 15.10
CA ASN A 126 21.03 -0.91 13.70
C ASN A 126 20.26 0.18 12.93
N THR A 127 18.92 0.23 13.07
CA THR A 127 18.11 1.27 12.40
C THR A 127 18.56 2.66 12.81
N LYS A 128 18.78 2.88 14.10
CA LYS A 128 19.23 4.19 14.60
C LYS A 128 20.61 4.54 14.07
N SER A 129 21.57 3.60 14.10
CA SER A 129 22.94 3.83 13.63
C SER A 129 22.99 4.22 12.16
N VAL A 130 22.28 3.48 11.29
CA VAL A 130 22.26 3.76 9.84
C VAL A 130 21.62 5.12 9.55
N ILE A 131 20.51 5.42 10.19
CA ILE A 131 19.83 6.70 9.98
C ILE A 131 20.61 7.86 10.58
N ASP A 132 21.26 7.69 11.73
CA ASP A 132 22.13 8.73 12.31
C ASP A 132 23.28 9.11 11.37
N ALA A 133 23.90 8.12 10.74
CA ALA A 133 24.97 8.38 9.76
C ALA A 133 24.45 9.15 8.54
N MET A 134 23.22 8.85 8.08
CA MET A 134 22.59 9.56 6.98
C MET A 134 22.26 11.02 7.37
N VAL A 135 21.71 11.23 8.56
CA VAL A 135 21.38 12.57 9.10
C VAL A 135 22.65 13.42 9.32
N ALA A 136 23.75 12.81 9.74
CA ALA A 136 25.04 13.50 9.95
C ALA A 136 25.72 13.96 8.65
N ALA A 137 25.37 13.35 7.51
CA ALA A 137 25.90 13.71 6.19
C ALA A 137 24.74 13.97 5.21
N PRO A 138 23.98 15.07 5.38
CA PRO A 138 22.78 15.35 4.59
C PRO A 138 23.12 15.58 3.12
N ARG A 139 22.19 15.19 2.25
CA ARG A 139 22.17 15.47 0.81
C ARG A 139 20.78 16.00 0.43
N PRO A 140 20.62 16.62 -0.74
CA PRO A 140 19.29 16.95 -1.23
C PRO A 140 18.39 15.72 -1.32
N GLY A 141 17.11 15.87 -1.00
CA GLY A 141 16.15 14.75 -1.03
C GLY A 141 16.08 14.07 -2.39
N ARG A 142 16.11 14.86 -3.48
CA ARG A 142 16.13 14.37 -4.86
C ARG A 142 17.37 13.54 -5.24
N GLU A 143 18.39 13.50 -4.43
CA GLU A 143 19.55 12.62 -4.64
C GLU A 143 19.38 11.26 -3.99
N ASP A 144 18.98 11.21 -2.73
CA ASP A 144 18.79 9.97 -1.98
C ASP A 144 17.38 9.38 -2.16
N TRP A 145 16.37 10.24 -2.29
CA TRP A 145 14.96 9.88 -2.52
C TRP A 145 14.49 10.37 -3.89
N TRP A 146 15.24 10.01 -4.94
CA TRP A 146 15.08 10.46 -6.31
C TRP A 146 13.83 9.93 -7.04
N TRP A 147 13.06 9.03 -6.39
CA TRP A 147 11.82 8.46 -6.90
C TRP A 147 10.72 8.51 -5.84
N CYS A 148 9.47 8.62 -6.29
CA CYS A 148 8.34 8.88 -5.40
C CYS A 148 8.10 7.76 -4.37
N ASP A 149 8.44 6.50 -4.71
CA ASP A 149 8.26 5.35 -3.82
C ASP A 149 9.10 5.47 -2.54
N ALA A 150 10.24 6.16 -2.61
CA ALA A 150 11.10 6.43 -1.46
C ALA A 150 10.33 7.08 -0.30
N LEU A 151 9.27 7.85 -0.61
CA LEU A 151 8.44 8.55 0.38
C LEU A 151 7.60 7.61 1.27
N PHE A 152 7.44 6.34 0.90
CA PHE A 152 6.91 5.30 1.78
C PHE A 152 8.00 4.59 2.57
N MET A 153 9.19 4.45 2.00
CA MET A 153 10.23 3.55 2.50
C MET A 153 10.98 4.16 3.70
N ALA A 154 11.61 5.32 3.51
CA ALA A 154 12.48 5.95 4.51
C ALA A 154 11.77 6.94 5.46
N PRO A 155 10.94 7.90 5.00
CA PRO A 155 10.37 8.94 5.87
C PRO A 155 9.61 8.41 7.08
N PRO A 156 8.80 7.34 6.99
CA PRO A 156 8.12 6.80 8.15
C PRO A 156 9.07 6.23 9.22
N VAL A 157 10.31 5.84 8.85
CA VAL A 157 11.33 5.39 9.81
C VAL A 157 11.81 6.57 10.64
N LEU A 158 12.11 7.71 10.00
CA LEU A 158 12.51 8.95 10.67
C LEU A 158 11.44 9.44 11.65
N ALA A 159 10.18 9.47 11.23
CA ALA A 159 9.08 9.84 12.10
C ALA A 159 8.94 8.90 13.33
N ARG A 160 9.27 7.61 13.16
CA ARG A 160 9.28 6.63 14.26
C ARG A 160 10.50 6.78 15.16
N LEU A 161 11.68 7.07 14.61
CA LEU A 161 12.86 7.36 15.41
C LEU A 161 12.63 8.58 16.29
N TYR A 162 12.05 9.65 15.73
CA TYR A 162 11.61 10.77 16.58
C TYR A 162 10.67 10.32 17.71
N ALA A 163 9.65 9.53 17.37
CA ALA A 163 8.66 9.10 18.36
C ALA A 163 9.25 8.24 19.50
N VAL A 164 10.36 7.54 19.28
CA VAL A 164 11.00 6.67 20.30
C VAL A 164 12.17 7.34 21.01
N THR A 165 12.79 8.38 20.42
CA THR A 165 13.96 9.05 20.97
C THR A 165 13.68 10.47 21.47
N GLY A 166 12.66 11.14 20.93
CA GLY A 166 12.38 12.56 21.16
C GLY A 166 13.33 13.53 20.41
N ASP A 167 14.31 13.01 19.65
CA ASP A 167 15.32 13.83 18.98
C ASP A 167 14.76 14.46 17.69
N ARG A 168 14.63 15.79 17.69
CA ARG A 168 14.08 16.57 16.60
C ARG A 168 14.85 16.48 15.30
N LYS A 169 16.14 16.14 15.33
CA LYS A 169 16.97 16.02 14.11
C LYS A 169 16.33 15.11 13.06
N TYR A 170 15.61 14.07 13.50
CA TYR A 170 14.93 13.16 12.58
C TYR A 170 13.76 13.81 11.84
N LEU A 171 13.00 14.69 12.49
CA LEU A 171 11.92 15.43 11.83
C LEU A 171 12.46 16.55 10.94
N ASP A 172 13.49 17.26 11.38
CA ASP A 172 14.10 18.32 10.61
C ASP A 172 14.71 17.76 9.32
N PHE A 173 15.40 16.62 9.41
CA PHE A 173 15.93 15.91 8.26
C PHE A 173 14.81 15.35 7.34
N LEU A 174 13.77 14.74 7.94
CA LEU A 174 12.62 14.24 7.21
C LEU A 174 11.98 15.34 6.38
N ASP A 175 11.73 16.51 6.96
CA ASP A 175 11.12 17.64 6.27
C ASP A 175 11.98 18.14 5.12
N ALA A 176 13.27 18.34 5.36
CA ALA A 176 14.19 18.79 4.31
C ALA A 176 14.18 17.85 3.10
N MET A 177 14.30 16.55 3.36
CA MET A 177 14.35 15.53 2.31
C MET A 177 13.00 15.36 1.59
N TRP A 178 11.89 15.30 2.36
CA TRP A 178 10.56 15.12 1.80
C TRP A 178 10.19 16.24 0.85
N TRP A 179 10.39 17.49 1.28
CA TRP A 179 9.93 18.62 0.49
C TRP A 179 10.83 18.90 -0.72
N ASP A 180 12.13 18.62 -0.63
CA ASP A 180 13.00 18.67 -1.81
C ASP A 180 12.61 17.62 -2.87
N THR A 181 12.30 16.38 -2.46
CA THR A 181 11.77 15.35 -3.36
C THR A 181 10.40 15.75 -3.93
N THR A 182 9.53 16.36 -3.10
CA THR A 182 8.21 16.83 -3.53
C THR A 182 8.33 17.94 -4.57
N ASP A 183 9.16 18.95 -4.31
CA ASP A 183 9.38 20.08 -5.23
C ASP A 183 9.97 19.59 -6.57
N PHE A 184 10.62 18.44 -6.58
CA PHE A 184 11.19 17.83 -7.78
C PHE A 184 10.21 16.97 -8.58
N LEU A 185 9.35 16.18 -7.90
CA LEU A 185 8.53 15.14 -8.57
C LEU A 185 7.02 15.44 -8.62
N TYR A 186 6.55 16.41 -7.84
CA TYR A 186 5.12 16.68 -7.73
C TYR A 186 4.63 17.60 -8.87
N ASP A 187 3.56 17.19 -9.53
CA ASP A 187 2.84 18.02 -10.49
C ASP A 187 1.64 18.69 -9.80
N PRO A 188 1.71 20.01 -9.55
CA PRO A 188 0.62 20.70 -8.84
C PRO A 188 -0.67 20.82 -9.65
N SER A 189 -0.59 20.74 -10.99
CA SER A 189 -1.78 20.81 -11.86
C SER A 189 -2.62 19.55 -11.79
N GLU A 190 -1.98 18.39 -11.63
CA GLU A 190 -2.65 17.09 -11.51
C GLU A 190 -2.84 16.66 -10.05
N GLY A 191 -2.04 17.21 -9.12
CA GLY A 191 -2.04 16.81 -7.73
C GLY A 191 -1.46 15.41 -7.52
N LEU A 192 -0.51 15.00 -8.37
CA LEU A 192 0.08 13.67 -8.44
C LEU A 192 1.60 13.76 -8.56
N TYR A 193 2.29 12.64 -8.27
CA TYR A 193 3.73 12.54 -8.40
C TYR A 193 4.11 11.78 -9.67
N TYR A 194 5.07 12.31 -10.41
CA TYR A 194 5.86 11.51 -11.35
C TYR A 194 6.71 10.50 -10.60
N ARG A 195 6.97 9.34 -11.21
CA ARG A 195 7.76 8.29 -10.56
C ARG A 195 9.18 8.75 -10.26
N ASP A 196 9.86 9.33 -11.25
CA ASP A 196 11.21 9.89 -11.16
C ASP A 196 11.46 10.89 -12.31
N LYS A 197 12.70 11.41 -12.40
CA LYS A 197 13.09 12.39 -13.42
C LYS A 197 12.80 11.96 -14.86
N ASN A 198 12.79 10.66 -15.16
CA ASN A 198 12.58 10.16 -16.53
C ASN A 198 11.10 10.23 -16.94
N PHE A 199 10.22 10.51 -15.99
CA PHE A 199 8.79 10.66 -16.21
C PHE A 199 8.32 12.12 -16.15
N LEU A 200 9.19 13.09 -15.80
CA LEU A 200 8.81 14.50 -15.75
C LEU A 200 8.30 14.96 -17.12
N ASN A 201 7.05 15.40 -17.15
CA ASN A 201 6.33 15.84 -18.35
C ASN A 201 6.29 14.81 -19.51
N LYS A 202 6.63 13.54 -19.24
CA LYS A 202 6.52 12.47 -20.21
C LYS A 202 5.07 12.20 -20.56
N LEU A 203 4.79 12.11 -21.85
CA LEU A 203 3.51 11.69 -22.38
C LEU A 203 3.59 10.22 -22.81
N ASN A 204 2.49 9.48 -22.64
CA ASN A 204 2.34 8.15 -23.22
C ASN A 204 1.92 8.22 -24.70
N ALA A 205 1.68 7.07 -25.31
CA ALA A 205 1.27 6.98 -26.72
C ALA A 205 -0.05 7.72 -27.03
N ASN A 206 -0.92 7.89 -26.02
CA ASN A 206 -2.20 8.59 -26.14
C ASN A 206 -2.11 10.09 -25.83
N GLY A 207 -0.89 10.64 -25.67
CA GLY A 207 -0.65 12.05 -25.37
C GLY A 207 -1.02 12.46 -23.92
N ARG A 208 -1.14 11.50 -22.99
CA ARG A 208 -1.44 11.76 -21.57
C ARG A 208 -0.16 11.72 -20.73
N LYS A 209 -0.08 12.59 -19.71
CA LYS A 209 0.99 12.53 -18.72
C LYS A 209 0.99 11.17 -18.00
N VAL A 210 2.16 10.60 -17.78
CA VAL A 210 2.29 9.29 -17.15
C VAL A 210 2.36 9.42 -15.62
N PHE A 211 1.27 9.09 -14.94
CA PHE A 211 1.22 8.97 -13.49
C PHE A 211 0.89 7.54 -13.08
N TRP A 212 1.91 6.88 -12.54
CA TRP A 212 1.81 5.50 -12.11
C TRP A 212 1.02 5.37 -10.79
N ALA A 213 -0.01 4.53 -10.78
CA ALA A 213 -0.92 4.40 -9.65
C ALA A 213 -0.20 3.94 -8.38
N ARG A 214 0.60 2.86 -8.45
CA ARG A 214 1.35 2.36 -7.29
C ARG A 214 2.36 3.37 -6.78
N GLY A 215 3.05 4.11 -7.64
CA GLY A 215 3.94 5.19 -7.23
C GLY A 215 3.23 6.24 -6.37
N ASN A 216 2.07 6.69 -6.82
CA ASN A 216 1.22 7.62 -6.06
C ASN A 216 0.62 6.97 -4.80
N GLY A 217 0.33 5.67 -4.85
CA GLY A 217 -0.08 4.88 -3.68
C GLY A 217 0.98 4.88 -2.58
N TRP A 218 2.25 4.70 -2.96
CA TRP A 218 3.37 4.80 -2.02
C TRP A 218 3.43 6.17 -1.34
N VAL A 219 3.32 7.25 -2.10
CA VAL A 219 3.35 8.61 -1.54
C VAL A 219 2.21 8.84 -0.56
N MET A 220 0.99 8.48 -0.92
CA MET A 220 -0.17 8.65 -0.02
C MET A 220 -0.05 7.79 1.23
N GLY A 221 0.37 6.53 1.08
CA GLY A 221 0.64 5.64 2.21
C GLY A 221 1.73 6.17 3.13
N GLY A 222 2.84 6.67 2.56
CA GLY A 222 3.94 7.29 3.28
C GLY A 222 3.52 8.55 4.03
N THR A 223 2.74 9.44 3.37
CA THR A 223 2.19 10.65 3.97
C THR A 223 1.37 10.32 5.24
N VAL A 224 0.50 9.32 5.15
CA VAL A 224 -0.29 8.85 6.31
C VAL A 224 0.64 8.33 7.41
N ARG A 225 1.63 7.49 7.06
CA ARG A 225 2.53 6.88 8.04
C ARG A 225 3.44 7.90 8.74
N VAL A 226 3.78 9.00 8.06
CA VAL A 226 4.44 10.17 8.67
C VAL A 226 3.47 10.90 9.59
N LEU A 227 2.29 11.29 9.10
CA LEU A 227 1.28 12.01 9.87
C LEU A 227 0.84 11.29 11.15
N GLN A 228 0.88 9.97 11.18
CA GLN A 228 0.59 9.15 12.37
C GLN A 228 1.58 9.39 13.54
N ARG A 229 2.79 9.86 13.25
CA ARG A 229 3.88 10.06 14.23
C ARG A 229 4.31 11.51 14.36
N LEU A 230 3.98 12.35 13.39
CA LEU A 230 4.28 13.77 13.41
C LEU A 230 3.46 14.48 14.52
N PRO A 231 4.06 15.27 15.40
CA PRO A 231 3.35 16.01 16.45
C PRO A 231 2.25 16.89 15.85
N LYS A 232 1.14 17.04 16.58
CA LYS A 232 0.02 17.88 16.10
C LYS A 232 0.41 19.34 15.89
N ASN A 233 1.35 19.85 16.67
CA ASN A 233 1.88 21.21 16.60
C ASN A 233 3.16 21.34 15.77
N HIS A 234 3.55 20.30 15.01
CA HIS A 234 4.72 20.37 14.15
C HIS A 234 4.52 21.41 13.04
N PRO A 235 5.50 22.31 12.78
CA PRO A 235 5.31 23.44 11.86
C PRO A 235 4.85 23.06 10.45
N THR A 236 5.38 21.95 9.91
CA THR A 236 5.08 21.51 8.53
C THR A 236 3.86 20.58 8.45
N ARG A 237 3.25 20.19 9.58
CA ARG A 237 2.12 19.25 9.59
C ARG A 237 0.98 19.69 8.66
N ALA A 238 0.66 20.98 8.63
CA ALA A 238 -0.38 21.51 7.75
C ALA A 238 -0.07 21.28 6.26
N ARG A 239 1.21 21.33 5.88
CA ARG A 239 1.66 21.06 4.51
C ARG A 239 1.45 19.59 4.12
N TYR A 240 1.75 18.64 5.02
CA TYR A 240 1.45 17.21 4.80
C TYR A 240 -0.06 16.93 4.72
N VAL A 241 -0.87 17.58 5.56
CA VAL A 241 -2.33 17.47 5.51
C VAL A 241 -2.85 17.98 4.17
N LYS A 242 -2.37 19.15 3.71
CA LYS A 242 -2.77 19.72 2.41
C LYS A 242 -2.37 18.82 1.25
N LEU A 243 -1.17 18.24 1.28
CA LEU A 243 -0.72 17.27 0.28
C LEU A 243 -1.67 16.07 0.22
N LEU A 244 -2.00 15.46 1.37
CA LEU A 244 -2.94 14.35 1.43
C LEU A 244 -4.31 14.72 0.86
N GLN A 245 -4.83 15.91 1.19
CA GLN A 245 -6.12 16.40 0.69
C GLN A 245 -6.12 16.58 -0.83
N THR A 246 -5.05 17.15 -1.38
CA THR A 246 -4.95 17.38 -2.83
C THR A 246 -4.83 16.05 -3.57
N MET A 247 -3.96 15.16 -3.13
CA MET A 247 -3.82 13.84 -3.74
C MET A 247 -5.12 13.01 -3.61
N ALA A 248 -5.81 13.09 -2.46
CA ALA A 248 -7.08 12.41 -2.26
C ALA A 248 -8.15 12.84 -3.29
N ALA A 249 -8.23 14.13 -3.59
CA ALA A 249 -9.14 14.65 -4.61
C ALA A 249 -8.76 14.13 -6.00
N SER A 250 -7.47 14.10 -6.34
CA SER A 250 -6.97 13.62 -7.63
C SER A 250 -7.26 12.14 -7.84
N VAL A 251 -6.92 11.29 -6.86
CA VAL A 251 -7.15 9.84 -7.00
C VAL A 251 -8.63 9.48 -6.96
N ALA A 252 -9.46 10.18 -6.16
CA ALA A 252 -10.90 9.91 -6.13
C ALA A 252 -11.58 10.13 -7.48
N ARG A 253 -11.09 11.10 -8.25
CA ARG A 253 -11.61 11.48 -9.58
C ARG A 253 -11.39 10.39 -10.64
N VAL A 254 -10.36 9.56 -10.47
CA VAL A 254 -9.90 8.55 -11.44
C VAL A 254 -10.09 7.11 -10.97
N GLN A 255 -10.95 6.90 -9.96
CA GLN A 255 -11.32 5.56 -9.52
C GLN A 255 -12.14 4.86 -10.60
N GLY A 256 -11.78 3.62 -10.96
CA GLY A 256 -12.56 2.81 -11.91
C GLY A 256 -13.96 2.47 -11.39
N GLU A 257 -14.86 2.12 -12.31
CA GLU A 257 -16.25 1.76 -11.99
C GLU A 257 -16.36 0.54 -11.08
N ASP A 258 -15.41 -0.39 -11.21
CA ASP A 258 -15.27 -1.58 -10.37
C ASP A 258 -14.69 -1.28 -8.96
N GLY A 259 -14.42 0.00 -8.68
CA GLY A 259 -13.88 0.50 -7.42
C GLY A 259 -12.38 0.42 -7.30
N ARG A 260 -11.68 -0.20 -8.25
CA ARG A 260 -10.22 -0.30 -8.26
C ARG A 260 -9.60 0.82 -9.09
N TRP A 261 -8.31 1.04 -8.96
CA TRP A 261 -7.55 1.95 -9.81
C TRP A 261 -6.76 1.16 -10.84
N HIS A 262 -6.56 1.78 -12.00
CA HIS A 262 -5.75 1.23 -13.07
C HIS A 262 -4.27 1.60 -12.88
N PRO A 263 -3.31 0.84 -13.46
CA PRO A 263 -1.89 1.15 -13.37
C PRO A 263 -1.53 2.57 -13.83
N SER A 264 -2.19 3.07 -14.88
CA SER A 264 -2.08 4.45 -15.37
C SER A 264 -3.27 5.28 -14.88
N LEU A 265 -3.00 6.28 -14.02
CA LEU A 265 -4.07 7.05 -13.36
C LEU A 265 -4.86 7.93 -14.33
N LEU A 266 -4.18 8.60 -15.27
CA LEU A 266 -4.83 9.53 -16.21
C LEU A 266 -5.18 8.91 -17.54
N ASP A 267 -4.78 7.67 -17.77
CA ASP A 267 -5.10 6.95 -19.00
C ASP A 267 -5.35 5.45 -18.71
N PRO A 268 -6.53 5.10 -18.23
CA PRO A 268 -6.89 3.70 -18.01
C PRO A 268 -6.77 2.82 -19.27
N ALA A 269 -6.89 3.41 -20.47
CA ALA A 269 -6.78 2.69 -21.74
C ALA A 269 -5.35 2.18 -22.03
N GLU A 270 -4.32 2.80 -21.43
CA GLU A 270 -2.92 2.35 -21.55
C GLU A 270 -2.72 0.97 -20.90
N ALA A 271 -3.42 0.70 -19.79
CA ALA A 271 -3.42 -0.58 -19.11
C ALA A 271 -4.82 -0.83 -18.52
N PRO A 272 -5.79 -1.35 -19.35
CA PRO A 272 -7.20 -1.47 -18.96
C PRO A 272 -7.46 -2.66 -18.03
N VAL A 273 -6.68 -2.75 -16.98
CA VAL A 273 -6.73 -3.80 -15.96
C VAL A 273 -6.71 -3.16 -14.56
N PRO A 274 -7.30 -3.79 -13.55
CA PRO A 274 -7.19 -3.27 -12.19
C PRO A 274 -5.77 -3.44 -11.63
N GLU A 275 -5.40 -2.60 -10.65
CA GLU A 275 -4.16 -2.73 -9.90
C GLU A 275 -4.43 -2.65 -8.40
N THR A 276 -4.23 -3.74 -7.69
CA THR A 276 -4.70 -3.88 -6.32
C THR A 276 -3.77 -3.30 -5.27
N SER A 277 -2.46 -3.16 -5.56
CA SER A 277 -1.56 -2.52 -4.58
C SER A 277 -1.87 -1.04 -4.42
N SER A 278 -2.06 -0.30 -5.53
CA SER A 278 -2.49 1.10 -5.48
C SER A 278 -3.88 1.23 -4.87
N THR A 279 -4.81 0.34 -5.24
CA THR A 279 -6.16 0.29 -4.65
C THR A 279 -6.08 0.16 -3.13
N GLY A 280 -5.19 -0.69 -2.61
CA GLY A 280 -4.96 -0.85 -1.18
C GLY A 280 -4.42 0.42 -0.53
N PHE A 281 -3.38 1.03 -1.10
CA PHE A 281 -2.80 2.26 -0.54
C PHE A 281 -3.76 3.44 -0.60
N PHE A 282 -4.49 3.63 -1.69
CA PHE A 282 -5.47 4.71 -1.80
C PHE A 282 -6.62 4.51 -0.82
N THR A 283 -7.19 3.29 -0.75
CA THR A 283 -8.23 2.97 0.23
C THR A 283 -7.75 3.20 1.66
N TYR A 284 -6.53 2.78 2.00
CA TYR A 284 -5.90 3.06 3.29
C TYR A 284 -5.81 4.55 3.60
N ALA A 285 -5.24 5.32 2.68
CA ALA A 285 -4.99 6.74 2.90
C ALA A 285 -6.29 7.55 3.00
N LEU A 286 -7.27 7.24 2.15
CA LEU A 286 -8.59 7.87 2.19
C LEU A 286 -9.35 7.52 3.48
N ALA A 287 -9.35 6.24 3.88
CA ALA A 287 -10.00 5.78 5.10
C ALA A 287 -9.36 6.41 6.35
N TRP A 288 -8.02 6.45 6.40
CA TRP A 288 -7.31 7.12 7.49
C TRP A 288 -7.63 8.62 7.54
N GLY A 289 -7.68 9.28 6.39
CA GLY A 289 -8.03 10.70 6.29
C GLY A 289 -9.42 10.99 6.83
N VAL A 290 -10.41 10.16 6.51
CA VAL A 290 -11.79 10.26 7.04
C VAL A 290 -11.82 9.96 8.55
N ASN A 291 -11.15 8.91 9.01
CA ASN A 291 -11.09 8.54 10.43
C ASN A 291 -10.47 9.64 11.30
N ASN A 292 -9.55 10.44 10.73
CA ASN A 292 -8.85 11.53 11.41
C ASN A 292 -9.46 12.93 11.11
N ARG A 293 -10.63 13.00 10.45
CA ARG A 293 -11.35 14.26 10.10
C ARG A 293 -10.52 15.20 9.23
N ILE A 294 -9.58 14.67 8.44
CA ILE A 294 -8.77 15.40 7.45
C ILE A 294 -9.51 15.46 6.13
N LEU A 295 -10.24 14.40 5.80
CA LEU A 295 -11.06 14.28 4.59
C LEU A 295 -12.55 14.25 4.97
N GLU A 296 -13.37 14.87 4.12
CA GLU A 296 -14.82 14.92 4.33
C GLU A 296 -15.44 13.53 4.12
N ARG A 297 -16.12 13.01 5.13
CA ARG A 297 -16.71 11.68 5.12
C ARG A 297 -17.72 11.50 3.98
N LYS A 298 -18.61 12.47 3.76
CA LYS A 298 -19.66 12.39 2.73
C LYS A 298 -19.07 12.17 1.35
N THR A 299 -18.00 12.87 1.04
CA THR A 299 -17.30 12.80 -0.25
C THR A 299 -16.53 11.49 -0.41
N TYR A 300 -15.77 11.08 0.60
CA TYR A 300 -14.79 10.01 0.43
C TYR A 300 -15.26 8.62 0.87
N LEU A 301 -16.29 8.50 1.74
CA LEU A 301 -16.79 7.19 2.17
C LEU A 301 -17.27 6.30 1.00
N PRO A 302 -17.97 6.81 -0.02
CA PRO A 302 -18.35 6.00 -1.18
C PRO A 302 -17.12 5.49 -1.96
N VAL A 303 -16.09 6.32 -2.14
CA VAL A 303 -14.82 5.96 -2.80
C VAL A 303 -14.11 4.84 -2.03
N ILE A 304 -13.99 5.01 -0.70
CA ILE A 304 -13.36 4.02 0.19
C ILE A 304 -14.09 2.67 0.12
N ARG A 305 -15.43 2.69 0.18
CA ARG A 305 -16.24 1.46 0.12
C ARG A 305 -16.07 0.73 -1.20
N ARG A 306 -16.12 1.44 -2.33
CA ARG A 306 -15.85 0.83 -3.64
C ARG A 306 -14.43 0.26 -3.71
N GLY A 307 -13.42 1.00 -3.23
CA GLY A 307 -12.03 0.52 -3.19
C GLY A 307 -11.88 -0.75 -2.34
N TRP A 308 -12.52 -0.80 -1.16
CA TRP A 308 -12.54 -1.99 -0.33
C TRP A 308 -13.25 -3.17 -1.01
N ALA A 309 -14.40 -2.94 -1.64
CA ALA A 309 -15.12 -3.97 -2.39
C ALA A 309 -14.27 -4.53 -3.53
N GLY A 310 -13.58 -3.68 -4.27
CA GLY A 310 -12.64 -4.08 -5.32
C GLY A 310 -11.47 -4.93 -4.79
N LEU A 311 -10.93 -4.59 -3.62
CA LEU A 311 -9.90 -5.40 -2.96
C LEU A 311 -10.44 -6.78 -2.57
N VAL A 312 -11.61 -6.83 -1.92
CA VAL A 312 -12.24 -8.10 -1.51
C VAL A 312 -12.52 -8.99 -2.71
N ALA A 313 -13.02 -8.43 -3.82
CA ALA A 313 -13.28 -9.14 -5.07
C ALA A 313 -12.00 -9.66 -5.75
N SER A 314 -10.83 -9.13 -5.38
CA SER A 314 -9.53 -9.55 -5.91
C SER A 314 -8.84 -10.61 -5.06
N VAL A 315 -9.45 -11.04 -3.94
CA VAL A 315 -8.95 -12.14 -3.10
C VAL A 315 -9.63 -13.44 -3.52
N ASN A 316 -8.84 -14.42 -3.93
CA ASN A 316 -9.37 -15.73 -4.32
C ASN A 316 -9.82 -16.58 -3.10
N GLU A 317 -10.37 -17.78 -3.37
CA GLU A 317 -10.87 -18.68 -2.34
C GLU A 317 -9.79 -19.15 -1.36
N GLU A 318 -8.53 -19.20 -1.76
CA GLU A 318 -7.40 -19.59 -0.91
C GLU A 318 -6.87 -18.44 -0.05
N GLY A 319 -7.15 -17.18 -0.41
CA GLY A 319 -6.66 -15.99 0.27
C GLY A 319 -5.58 -15.23 -0.48
N LYS A 320 -5.21 -15.66 -1.69
CA LYS A 320 -4.29 -14.92 -2.55
C LYS A 320 -4.94 -13.63 -3.02
N LEU A 321 -4.28 -12.50 -2.78
CA LEU A 321 -4.62 -11.24 -3.42
C LEU A 321 -4.02 -11.21 -4.82
N GLY A 322 -4.86 -11.22 -5.84
CA GLY A 322 -4.45 -11.09 -7.23
C GLY A 322 -4.38 -9.65 -7.73
N TRP A 323 -4.08 -9.48 -9.02
CA TRP A 323 -4.00 -8.18 -9.69
C TRP A 323 -2.98 -7.21 -9.07
N VAL A 324 -1.92 -7.73 -8.47
CA VAL A 324 -0.82 -6.92 -7.95
C VAL A 324 0.24 -6.79 -9.02
N GLN A 325 0.36 -5.62 -9.63
CA GLN A 325 1.39 -5.37 -10.64
C GLN A 325 2.77 -5.77 -10.11
N ARG A 326 3.53 -6.53 -10.90
CA ARG A 326 4.90 -6.95 -10.55
C ARG A 326 5.81 -5.75 -10.30
N ILE A 327 6.95 -5.98 -9.69
CA ILE A 327 7.97 -4.94 -9.47
C ILE A 327 8.29 -4.27 -10.81
N GLY A 328 8.21 -2.95 -10.82
CA GLY A 328 8.37 -2.12 -12.00
C GLY A 328 8.44 -0.65 -11.62
N LEU A 329 8.46 0.21 -12.62
CA LEU A 329 8.63 1.67 -12.46
C LEU A 329 7.62 2.52 -13.26
N ALA A 330 6.69 1.86 -13.95
CA ALA A 330 5.68 2.50 -14.81
C ALA A 330 4.40 1.66 -14.86
N PRO A 331 3.28 2.19 -15.39
CA PRO A 331 2.12 1.40 -15.74
C PRO A 331 2.49 0.20 -16.61
N ASP A 332 1.96 -0.98 -16.27
CA ASP A 332 2.22 -2.22 -17.01
C ASP A 332 1.03 -3.17 -16.87
N LYS A 333 1.05 -4.25 -17.65
CA LYS A 333 0.04 -5.31 -17.63
C LYS A 333 0.04 -6.02 -16.28
N VAL A 334 -1.17 -6.36 -15.85
CA VAL A 334 -1.43 -7.10 -14.61
C VAL A 334 -2.44 -8.19 -14.89
N THR A 335 -2.29 -9.33 -14.25
CA THR A 335 -3.23 -10.46 -14.35
C THR A 335 -3.80 -10.81 -12.99
N ALA A 336 -4.88 -11.60 -12.98
CA ALA A 336 -5.49 -12.11 -11.75
C ALA A 336 -4.51 -12.95 -10.90
N ASP A 337 -3.53 -13.56 -11.54
CA ASP A 337 -2.54 -14.41 -10.88
C ASP A 337 -1.33 -13.66 -10.32
N ASP A 338 -1.13 -12.42 -10.74
CA ASP A 338 -0.01 -11.62 -10.23
C ASP A 338 -0.23 -11.25 -8.77
N ASN A 339 0.72 -11.64 -7.92
CA ASN A 339 0.78 -11.33 -6.50
C ASN A 339 2.16 -10.80 -6.12
N GLN A 340 2.18 -9.89 -5.16
CA GLN A 340 3.39 -9.39 -4.51
C GLN A 340 3.09 -9.04 -3.06
N GLU A 341 4.07 -9.24 -2.18
CA GLU A 341 3.93 -9.04 -0.73
C GLU A 341 3.44 -7.63 -0.36
N TYR A 342 3.90 -6.59 -1.07
CA TYR A 342 3.45 -5.21 -0.83
C TYR A 342 1.96 -4.98 -1.12
N GLY A 343 1.37 -5.74 -2.05
CA GLY A 343 -0.08 -5.68 -2.32
C GLY A 343 -0.88 -6.21 -1.13
N SER A 344 -0.49 -7.36 -0.60
CA SER A 344 -1.06 -7.93 0.62
C SER A 344 -0.88 -6.97 1.81
N GLY A 345 0.29 -6.33 1.93
CA GLY A 345 0.55 -5.29 2.92
C GLY A 345 -0.39 -4.09 2.80
N ALA A 346 -0.62 -3.61 1.59
CA ALA A 346 -1.54 -2.50 1.32
C ALA A 346 -2.99 -2.85 1.68
N LEU A 347 -3.45 -4.07 1.37
CA LEU A 347 -4.77 -4.56 1.81
C LEU A 347 -4.88 -4.59 3.33
N LEU A 348 -3.86 -5.07 4.05
CA LEU A 348 -3.85 -5.09 5.52
C LEU A 348 -3.88 -3.67 6.12
N LEU A 349 -3.18 -2.70 5.50
CA LEU A 349 -3.26 -1.29 5.87
C LEU A 349 -4.69 -0.76 5.67
N ALA A 350 -5.28 -1.01 4.51
CA ALA A 350 -6.65 -0.60 4.19
C ALA A 350 -7.67 -1.22 5.17
N GLY A 351 -7.62 -2.53 5.37
CA GLY A 351 -8.49 -3.25 6.30
C GLY A 351 -8.37 -2.73 7.74
N SER A 352 -7.16 -2.35 8.15
CA SER A 352 -6.92 -1.76 9.48
C SER A 352 -7.67 -0.44 9.67
N GLU A 353 -7.83 0.36 8.63
CA GLU A 353 -8.59 1.60 8.69
C GLU A 353 -10.10 1.37 8.46
N MET A 354 -10.48 0.36 7.65
CA MET A 354 -11.88 -0.05 7.51
C MET A 354 -12.50 -0.47 8.85
N LEU A 355 -11.75 -1.16 9.71
CA LEU A 355 -12.21 -1.54 11.07
C LEU A 355 -12.55 -0.35 11.97
N LYS A 356 -12.04 0.85 11.68
CA LYS A 356 -12.25 2.09 12.44
C LYS A 356 -13.37 2.97 11.85
N LEU A 357 -13.77 2.72 10.59
CA LEU A 357 -14.87 3.45 9.97
C LEU A 357 -16.18 3.14 10.72
N LYS A 358 -16.85 4.21 11.16
CA LYS A 358 -18.15 4.15 11.84
C LYS A 358 -19.29 4.27 10.84
#